data_5c41db7e323921811280b48abf1e454a
#
_entry.id   5c41db7e323921811280b48abf1e454a
#
_cell.length_a   1.000
_cell.length_b   1.000
_cell.length_c   1.000
_cell.angle_alpha   90.00
_cell.angle_beta   90.00
_cell.angle_gamma   90.00
#
_symmetry.space_group_name_H-M   'P 1'
#
loop_
_entity.id
_entity.type
_entity.pdbx_description
1 polymer ?
#
loop_
_entity_poly.entity_id
_entity_poly.type
_entity_poly.pdbx_seq_one_letter_code
_entity_poly.pdbx_strand_id
1 'polypeptide(L)' 'MSSNVYRKTEIVGTSTTGLDDAIRTAITRASSTLRGLDWFEVTEIRGHIEEGAVAHYQVTMKVGFRLEDPGTA' A
#
# COMPACT_ATOMS: atom_id res chain seq x y z
N MET A 1 19.38 -10.41 -21.32
CA MET A 1 18.32 -9.82 -20.86
C MET A 1 17.85 -10.37 -19.64
N SER A 2 17.66 -9.68 -18.72
CA SER A 2 17.27 -10.19 -17.48
C SER A 2 15.83 -9.98 -17.23
N SER A 3 15.26 -10.85 -16.48
CA SER A 3 13.88 -10.70 -16.09
C SER A 3 13.85 -9.93 -14.82
N ASN A 4 12.86 -9.13 -14.66
CA ASN A 4 12.69 -8.37 -13.44
C ASN A 4 11.99 -9.24 -12.41
N VAL A 5 12.37 -9.10 -11.19
CA VAL A 5 11.77 -9.81 -10.07
C VAL A 5 11.24 -8.77 -9.09
N TYR A 6 10.03 -9.00 -8.60
CA TYR A 6 9.38 -8.04 -7.72
C TYR A 6 9.01 -8.69 -6.40
N ARG A 7 8.89 -7.88 -5.40
CA ARG A 7 8.45 -8.33 -4.11
C ARG A 7 7.19 -7.57 -3.75
N LYS A 8 6.26 -8.19 -3.07
CA LYS A 8 5.06 -7.50 -2.63
C LYS A 8 4.98 -7.53 -1.12
N THR A 9 4.56 -6.44 -0.54
CA THR A 9 4.40 -6.33 0.91
C THR A 9 3.02 -5.78 1.18
N GLU A 10 2.37 -6.29 2.21
CA GLU A 10 1.04 -5.84 2.53
C GLU A 10 1.04 -4.72 3.53
N ILE A 11 0.24 -3.70 3.30
CA ILE A 11 0.11 -2.59 4.24
C ILE A 11 -1.37 -2.25 4.36
N VAL A 12 -1.73 -1.58 5.44
CA VAL A 12 -3.10 -1.18 5.69
C VAL A 12 -3.13 0.30 5.98
N GLY A 13 -3.95 1.02 5.24
CA GLY A 13 -4.12 2.45 5.48
C GLY A 13 -5.47 2.72 6.07
N THR A 14 -5.58 3.73 6.91
CA THR A 14 -6.86 4.12 7.47
C THR A 14 -7.07 5.61 7.29
N SER A 15 -8.30 6.03 7.27
CA SER A 15 -8.62 7.44 7.12
C SER A 15 -10.03 7.70 7.61
N THR A 16 -10.25 8.86 8.20
CA THR A 16 -11.59 9.27 8.57
C THR A 16 -12.25 10.04 7.44
N THR A 17 -11.50 10.40 6.38
CA THR A 17 -12.04 11.20 5.31
C THR A 17 -12.45 10.40 4.08
N GLY A 18 -11.75 9.38 3.73
CA GLY A 18 -12.14 8.61 2.54
C GLY A 18 -11.11 7.58 2.12
N LEU A 19 -11.47 6.80 1.12
CA LEU A 19 -10.62 5.74 0.63
C LEU A 19 -9.37 6.28 -0.03
N ASP A 20 -9.51 7.35 -0.80
CA ASP A 20 -8.36 7.93 -1.47
C ASP A 20 -7.33 8.37 -0.45
N ASP A 21 -7.79 9.00 0.61
CA ASP A 21 -6.89 9.48 1.64
C ASP A 21 -6.20 8.32 2.33
N ALA A 22 -6.92 7.22 2.58
CA ALA A 22 -6.34 6.05 3.21
C ALA A 22 -5.22 5.48 2.33
N ILE A 23 -5.45 5.42 1.02
CA ILE A 23 -4.46 4.89 0.11
C ILE A 23 -3.25 5.82 0.03
N ARG A 24 -3.47 7.12 -0.14
CA ARG A 24 -2.36 8.05 -0.27
C ARG A 24 -1.50 8.09 0.97
N THR A 25 -2.14 8.11 2.13
CA THR A 25 -1.40 8.17 3.38
C THR A 25 -0.55 6.92 3.57
N ALA A 26 -1.13 5.75 3.24
CA ALA A 26 -0.40 4.50 3.39
C ALA A 26 0.80 4.45 2.45
N ILE A 27 0.61 4.87 1.20
CA ILE A 27 1.69 4.84 0.22
C ILE A 27 2.79 5.85 0.61
N THR A 28 2.41 7.02 1.07
CA THR A 28 3.39 8.01 1.47
C THR A 28 4.23 7.50 2.64
N ARG A 29 3.57 6.87 3.62
CA ARG A 29 4.27 6.35 4.76
C ARG A 29 5.18 5.18 4.37
N ALA A 30 4.68 4.28 3.53
CA ALA A 30 5.45 3.14 3.10
C ALA A 30 6.67 3.58 2.30
N SER A 31 6.53 4.64 1.51
CA SER A 31 7.63 5.13 0.69
C SER A 31 8.78 5.69 1.51
N SER A 32 8.54 6.01 2.77
CA SER A 32 9.61 6.54 3.59
C SER A 32 10.53 5.43 4.09
N THR A 33 10.11 4.18 4.06
CA THR A 33 10.93 3.09 4.52
C THR A 33 11.23 2.04 3.44
N LEU A 34 10.37 1.95 2.43
CA LEU A 34 10.59 0.98 1.37
C LEU A 34 11.01 1.70 0.11
N ARG A 35 12.05 1.23 -0.55
CA ARG A 35 12.51 1.88 -1.73
C ARG A 35 11.90 1.36 -2.98
N GLY A 36 11.75 2.20 -3.93
CA GLY A 36 11.35 1.79 -5.28
C GLY A 36 9.96 1.22 -5.42
N LEU A 37 9.02 1.71 -4.63
CA LEU A 37 7.65 1.25 -4.77
C LEU A 37 7.19 1.56 -6.19
N ASP A 38 6.62 0.55 -6.84
CA ASP A 38 6.28 0.65 -8.24
C ASP A 38 4.78 0.62 -8.48
N TRP A 39 4.04 -0.17 -7.77
CA TRP A 39 2.59 -0.18 -7.92
C TRP A 39 1.93 -0.62 -6.63
N PHE A 40 0.62 -0.47 -6.56
CA PHE A 40 -0.13 -1.00 -5.43
C PHE A 40 -1.38 -1.68 -5.98
N GLU A 41 -1.92 -2.61 -5.22
CA GLU A 41 -3.17 -3.22 -5.57
C GLU A 41 -3.99 -3.36 -4.31
N VAL A 42 -5.23 -2.93 -4.36
CA VAL A 42 -6.12 -2.99 -3.20
C VAL A 42 -6.70 -4.39 -3.12
N THR A 43 -6.57 -5.02 -1.97
CA THR A 43 -7.09 -6.35 -1.78
C THR A 43 -8.34 -6.37 -0.91
N GLU A 44 -8.54 -5.38 -0.07
CA GLU A 44 -9.70 -5.38 0.79
C GLU A 44 -10.06 -3.98 1.21
N ILE A 45 -11.32 -3.66 1.20
CA ILE A 45 -11.80 -2.39 1.69
C ILE A 45 -12.77 -2.70 2.81
N ARG A 46 -12.57 -2.09 3.96
CA ARG A 46 -13.47 -2.29 5.07
C ARG A 46 -13.52 -0.99 5.85
N GLY A 47 -14.34 -0.91 6.83
CA GLY A 47 -14.46 0.29 7.63
C GLY A 47 -15.16 -0.01 8.92
N HIS A 48 -15.25 0.99 9.75
CA HIS A 48 -15.90 0.85 11.06
C HIS A 48 -17.15 1.71 11.08
N ILE A 49 -18.23 1.16 11.58
CA ILE A 49 -19.48 1.88 11.66
C ILE A 49 -19.76 2.21 13.12
N GLU A 50 -20.07 3.48 13.37
CA GLU A 50 -20.43 3.89 14.68
C GLU A 50 -21.73 4.67 14.60
N GLU A 51 -22.73 4.26 15.35
CA GLU A 51 -24.01 4.95 15.39
C GLU A 51 -24.57 5.21 13.99
N GLY A 52 -24.51 4.22 13.14
CA GLY A 52 -25.12 4.29 11.81
C GLY A 52 -24.32 5.09 10.78
N ALA A 53 -23.11 5.48 11.11
CA ALA A 53 -22.29 6.23 10.17
C ALA A 53 -20.90 5.65 10.08
N VAL A 54 -20.21 5.94 9.01
CA VAL A 54 -18.85 5.42 8.82
C VAL A 54 -17.93 6.23 9.69
N ALA A 55 -17.27 5.58 10.64
CA ALA A 55 -16.31 6.22 11.52
C ALA A 55 -14.97 6.36 10.85
N HIS A 56 -14.52 5.34 10.16
CA HIS A 56 -13.29 5.44 9.38
C HIS A 56 -13.26 4.34 8.34
N TYR A 57 -12.38 4.52 7.36
CA TYR A 57 -12.19 3.60 6.27
C TYR A 57 -10.86 2.89 6.46
N GLN A 58 -10.79 1.65 6.03
CA GLN A 58 -9.57 0.88 6.13
C GLN A 58 -9.34 0.18 4.81
N VAL A 59 -8.17 0.36 4.24
CA VAL A 59 -7.85 -0.22 2.95
C VAL A 59 -6.61 -1.09 3.10
N THR A 60 -6.75 -2.37 2.78
CA THR A 60 -5.62 -3.29 2.77
C THR A 60 -5.12 -3.36 1.34
N MET A 61 -3.84 -3.23 1.17
CA MET A 61 -3.26 -3.24 -0.17
C MET A 61 -1.91 -3.88 -0.14
N LYS A 62 -1.48 -4.35 -1.30
CA LYS A 62 -0.14 -4.84 -1.45
C LYS A 62 0.60 -3.84 -2.30
N VAL A 63 1.84 -3.54 -1.93
CA VAL A 63 2.67 -2.67 -2.72
C VAL A 63 3.78 -3.52 -3.31
N GLY A 64 4.10 -3.27 -4.57
CA GLY A 64 5.13 -4.02 -5.26
C GLY A 64 6.33 -3.16 -5.55
N PHE A 65 7.50 -3.75 -5.43
CA PHE A 65 8.71 -3.02 -5.77
C PHE A 65 9.71 -4.00 -6.38
N ARG A 66 10.52 -3.49 -7.26
CA ARG A 66 11.43 -4.32 -7.98
C ARG A 66 12.64 -4.63 -7.14
N LEU A 67 13.07 -5.87 -7.14
CA LEU A 67 14.28 -6.25 -6.44
C LEU A 67 15.45 -5.88 -7.32
N GLU A 68 16.46 -5.30 -6.71
CA GLU A 68 17.61 -4.91 -7.47
C GLU A 68 18.48 -6.12 -7.72
N ASP A 69 19.21 -6.08 -8.82
CA ASP A 69 20.07 -7.16 -9.12
C ASP A 69 21.17 -7.22 -8.08
N PRO A 70 21.56 -8.36 -7.69
CA PRO A 70 22.57 -8.50 -6.70
C PRO A 70 23.84 -8.11 -7.29
N GLY A 71 24.17 -7.02 -7.14
CA GLY A 71 25.35 -6.56 -7.43
C GLY A 71 26.13 -7.09 -8.47
N THR A 72 25.79 -7.11 -9.47
CA THR A 72 26.43 -7.65 -10.37
C THR A 72 27.48 -6.99 -10.64
N ALA A 73 28.04 -7.07 -10.46
CA ALA A 73 28.99 -6.32 -10.76
C ALA A 73 29.35 -6.27 -11.77
#